data_eca1a5f38e1a41c69d34bb323f36d2dc
#
_entry.id   eca1a5f38e1a41c69d34bb323f36d2dc
#
_cell.length_a   1.000
_cell.length_b   1.000
_cell.length_c   1.000
_cell.angle_alpha   90.00
_cell.angle_beta   90.00
_cell.angle_gamma   90.00
#
_symmetry.space_group_name_H-M   'P 1'
#
loop_
_entity.id
_entity.type
_entity.pdbx_description
1 polymer ?
#
loop_
_entity_poly.entity_id
_entity_poly.type
_entity_poly.pdbx_seq_one_letter_code
_entity_poly.pdbx_strand_id
1 'polypeptide(L)'
;DVAPSRGLGDVYKRQVQLRNAEMCCEYIRPLFSDPKREEFYMIAMNDDYVPLKEIYIASGIPNRVQFDTHKLLRDAVASQCTCVVLAHNHPSGLAAASNADLLATQAIILALGQVGIDVLDHVILTPTNWFSMAEHGRVPQYNPGTGQLLFAARATWPMEPEKPKQIKR
;
A
#
# COMPACT_ATOMS: atom_id res chain seq x y z
N ASP A 1 -11.94 38.18 -29.72
CA ASP A 1 -11.29 36.88 -29.53
C ASP A 1 -11.33 36.53 -28.05
N VAL A 2 -12.39 35.81 -27.68
CA VAL A 2 -12.56 35.36 -26.29
C VAL A 2 -11.92 33.97 -26.22
N ALA A 3 -10.78 33.85 -25.56
CA ALA A 3 -10.18 32.56 -25.28
C ALA A 3 -11.19 31.66 -24.54
N PRO A 4 -11.36 30.39 -24.93
CA PRO A 4 -12.26 29.51 -24.24
C PRO A 4 -11.81 29.37 -22.79
N SER A 5 -12.69 29.71 -21.85
CA SER A 5 -12.47 29.49 -20.44
C SER A 5 -12.17 28.01 -20.23
N ARG A 6 -10.92 27.66 -19.90
CA ARG A 6 -10.58 26.35 -19.39
C ARG A 6 -11.50 26.10 -18.22
N GLY A 7 -12.34 25.08 -18.36
CA GLY A 7 -13.38 24.78 -17.41
C GLY A 7 -12.78 24.63 -16.00
N LEU A 8 -13.36 25.35 -15.04
CA LEU A 8 -13.07 25.27 -13.60
C LEU A 8 -13.24 23.85 -13.02
N GLY A 9 -13.69 22.87 -13.82
CA GLY A 9 -13.81 21.46 -13.42
C GLY A 9 -12.50 20.71 -13.21
N ASP A 10 -11.39 21.14 -13.84
CA ASP A 10 -10.10 20.46 -13.71
C ASP A 10 -9.28 20.91 -12.49
N VAL A 11 -9.62 22.02 -11.85
CA VAL A 11 -8.88 22.57 -10.70
C VAL A 11 -9.27 21.89 -9.39
N TYR A 12 -10.35 21.12 -9.33
CA TYR A 12 -10.93 20.54 -8.12
C TYR A 12 -11.03 19.01 -8.10
N LYS A 13 -10.34 18.28 -8.96
CA LYS A 13 -10.04 16.87 -8.66
C LYS A 13 -9.08 16.88 -7.48
N ARG A 14 -9.64 16.90 -6.25
CA ARG A 14 -8.87 16.59 -5.05
C ARG A 14 -8.23 15.24 -5.33
N GLN A 15 -6.92 15.20 -5.45
CA GLN A 15 -6.18 13.95 -5.56
C GLN A 15 -6.54 13.13 -4.34
N VAL A 16 -7.03 11.90 -4.55
CA VAL A 16 -7.33 10.99 -3.46
C VAL A 16 -6.04 10.71 -2.72
N GLN A 17 -6.04 10.91 -1.40
CA GLN A 17 -4.92 10.57 -0.53
C GLN A 17 -5.32 9.39 0.34
N LEU A 18 -4.54 8.33 0.28
CA LEU A 18 -4.80 7.10 1.04
C LEU A 18 -4.04 7.17 2.37
N ARG A 19 -4.69 7.70 3.40
CA ARG A 19 -4.04 8.01 4.69
C ARG A 19 -4.24 6.95 5.77
N ASN A 20 -4.99 5.89 5.50
CA ASN A 20 -5.22 4.79 6.45
C ASN A 20 -5.60 3.49 5.73
N ALA A 21 -5.57 2.40 6.48
CA ALA A 21 -5.88 1.07 5.96
C ALA A 21 -7.27 0.98 5.35
N GLU A 22 -8.28 1.60 5.97
CA GLU A 22 -9.65 1.62 5.47
C GLU A 22 -9.74 2.27 4.10
N MET A 23 -9.13 3.46 3.92
CA MET A 23 -9.09 4.16 2.63
C MET A 23 -8.37 3.34 1.56
N CYS A 24 -7.28 2.65 1.91
CA CYS A 24 -6.60 1.74 0.99
C CYS A 24 -7.48 0.57 0.58
N CYS A 25 -8.20 -0.02 1.54
CA CYS A 25 -9.13 -1.11 1.27
C CYS A 25 -10.28 -0.69 0.36
N GLU A 26 -10.88 0.46 0.60
CA GLU A 26 -11.94 1.01 -0.25
C GLU A 26 -11.45 1.30 -1.67
N TYR A 27 -10.24 1.88 -1.78
CA TYR A 27 -9.62 2.22 -3.05
C TYR A 27 -9.32 1.00 -3.90
N ILE A 28 -8.74 -0.05 -3.31
CA ILE A 28 -8.27 -1.24 -4.04
C ILE A 28 -9.37 -2.28 -4.28
N ARG A 29 -10.41 -2.29 -3.46
CA ARG A 29 -11.49 -3.31 -3.51
C ARG A 29 -12.07 -3.55 -4.89
N PRO A 30 -12.33 -2.54 -5.74
CA PRO A 30 -12.88 -2.76 -7.09
C PRO A 30 -11.97 -3.57 -8.02
N LEU A 31 -10.68 -3.69 -7.75
CA LEU A 31 -9.76 -4.48 -8.56
C LEU A 31 -9.91 -5.99 -8.32
N PHE A 32 -10.41 -6.38 -7.15
CA PHE A 32 -10.70 -7.79 -6.83
C PHE A 32 -12.05 -8.19 -7.41
N SER A 33 -12.06 -8.43 -8.72
CA SER A 33 -13.30 -8.68 -9.48
C SER A 33 -13.83 -10.11 -9.37
N ASP A 34 -12.96 -11.07 -9.07
CA ASP A 34 -13.34 -12.47 -8.87
C ASP A 34 -13.33 -12.84 -7.38
N PRO A 35 -14.52 -13.02 -6.75
CA PRO A 35 -14.60 -13.35 -5.33
C PRO A 35 -14.05 -14.73 -4.97
N LYS A 36 -13.74 -15.57 -5.96
CA LYS A 36 -13.22 -16.93 -5.76
C LYS A 36 -11.72 -17.03 -5.93
N ARG A 37 -11.08 -15.96 -6.39
CA ARG A 37 -9.66 -15.94 -6.73
C ARG A 37 -8.91 -15.01 -5.79
N GLU A 38 -7.83 -15.52 -5.22
CA GLU A 38 -6.88 -14.66 -4.51
C GLU A 38 -6.06 -13.88 -5.51
N GLU A 39 -6.00 -12.58 -5.34
CA GLU A 39 -5.19 -11.68 -6.15
C GLU A 39 -4.38 -10.77 -5.22
N PHE A 40 -3.17 -10.46 -5.63
CA PHE A 40 -2.22 -9.69 -4.86
C PHE A 40 -1.76 -8.47 -5.66
N TYR A 41 -1.92 -7.30 -5.07
CA TYR A 41 -1.59 -6.00 -5.64
C TYR A 41 -0.67 -5.20 -4.74
N MET A 42 -0.02 -4.21 -5.34
CA MET A 42 0.72 -3.16 -4.65
C MET A 42 0.19 -1.80 -5.11
N ILE A 43 -0.22 -0.95 -4.18
CA ILE A 43 -0.59 0.43 -4.44
C ILE A 43 0.67 1.29 -4.28
N ALA A 44 1.21 1.78 -5.38
CA ALA A 44 2.36 2.67 -5.39
C ALA A 44 1.91 4.12 -5.17
N MET A 45 2.52 4.82 -4.20
CA MET A 45 2.12 6.16 -3.78
C MET A 45 3.32 7.10 -3.69
N ASN A 46 3.06 8.41 -3.76
CA ASN A 46 4.05 9.45 -3.47
C ASN A 46 4.06 9.82 -1.97
N ASP A 47 4.90 10.80 -1.59
CA ASP A 47 5.03 11.28 -0.20
C ASP A 47 3.75 11.87 0.39
N ASP A 48 2.82 12.31 -0.46
CA ASP A 48 1.51 12.83 -0.06
C ASP A 48 0.44 11.72 0.05
N TYR A 49 0.84 10.44 -0.06
CA TYR A 49 -0.04 9.27 -0.08
C TYR A 49 -1.05 9.28 -1.24
N VAL A 50 -0.70 9.94 -2.34
CA VAL A 50 -1.50 9.92 -3.57
C VAL A 50 -1.14 8.67 -4.37
N PRO A 51 -2.11 7.80 -4.73
CA PRO A 51 -1.84 6.64 -5.54
C PRO A 51 -1.40 7.06 -6.94
N LEU A 52 -0.27 6.50 -7.37
CA LEU A 52 0.33 6.72 -8.68
C LEU A 52 0.03 5.56 -9.63
N LYS A 53 0.02 4.34 -9.08
CA LYS A 53 -0.22 3.13 -9.86
C LYS A 53 -0.64 1.96 -8.97
N GLU A 54 -1.56 1.13 -9.46
CA GLU A 54 -1.83 -0.21 -8.94
C GLU A 54 -1.02 -1.22 -9.74
N ILE A 55 -0.21 -2.01 -9.04
CA ILE A 55 0.69 -2.98 -9.64
C ILE A 55 0.21 -4.37 -9.26
N TYR A 56 -0.19 -5.17 -10.25
CA TYR A 56 -0.52 -6.56 -10.03
C TYR A 56 0.76 -7.37 -9.77
N ILE A 57 0.76 -8.14 -8.68
CA ILE A 57 1.92 -8.94 -8.26
C ILE A 57 1.72 -10.39 -8.66
N ALA A 58 0.64 -11.01 -8.21
CA ALA A 58 0.39 -12.44 -8.46
C ALA A 58 -1.09 -12.82 -8.22
N SER A 59 -1.49 -13.99 -8.72
CA SER A 59 -2.69 -14.71 -8.28
C SER A 59 -2.32 -15.69 -7.18
N GLY A 60 -3.08 -15.67 -6.09
CA GLY A 60 -2.79 -16.43 -4.89
C GLY A 60 -1.58 -15.87 -4.14
N ILE A 61 -1.45 -16.23 -2.87
CA ILE A 61 -0.19 -16.09 -2.15
C ILE A 61 0.45 -17.47 -2.17
N PRO A 62 1.50 -17.67 -2.96
CA PRO A 62 2.14 -18.97 -3.06
C PRO A 62 2.65 -19.39 -1.68
N ASN A 63 2.52 -20.65 -1.31
CA ASN A 63 3.12 -21.25 -0.11
C ASN A 63 4.66 -21.09 -0.05
N ARG A 64 5.24 -20.57 -1.09
CA ARG A 64 6.61 -20.05 -1.18
C ARG A 64 6.53 -18.77 -1.98
N VAL A 65 7.20 -17.74 -1.51
CA VAL A 65 7.36 -16.43 -2.13
C VAL A 65 7.82 -16.58 -3.59
N GLN A 66 6.89 -16.82 -4.49
CA GLN A 66 7.13 -16.92 -5.93
C GLN A 66 6.43 -15.77 -6.63
N PHE A 67 6.90 -14.56 -6.36
CA PHE A 67 6.62 -13.43 -7.23
C PHE A 67 7.91 -13.02 -7.93
N ASP A 68 7.78 -12.48 -9.13
CA ASP A 68 8.93 -11.98 -9.87
C ASP A 68 9.44 -10.69 -9.22
N THR A 69 10.48 -10.82 -8.39
CA THR A 69 11.10 -9.68 -7.69
C THR A 69 11.65 -8.65 -8.67
N HIS A 70 12.17 -9.05 -9.82
CA HIS A 70 12.64 -8.11 -10.84
C HIS A 70 11.52 -7.29 -11.42
N LYS A 71 10.39 -7.93 -11.74
CA LYS A 71 9.19 -7.24 -12.23
C LYS A 71 8.66 -6.28 -11.17
N LEU A 72 8.54 -6.72 -9.92
CA LEU A 72 8.05 -5.91 -8.82
C LEU A 72 8.90 -4.65 -8.63
N LEU A 73 10.23 -4.81 -8.55
CA LEU A 73 11.16 -3.69 -8.40
C LEU A 73 11.12 -2.74 -9.59
N ARG A 74 11.14 -3.26 -10.81
CA ARG A 74 11.07 -2.46 -12.03
C ARG A 74 9.79 -1.62 -12.07
N ASP A 75 8.65 -2.23 -11.79
CA ASP A 75 7.35 -1.56 -11.85
C ASP A 75 7.20 -0.52 -10.73
N ALA A 76 7.70 -0.81 -9.52
CA ALA A 76 7.74 0.13 -8.40
C ALA A 76 8.63 1.35 -8.73
N VAL A 77 9.85 1.14 -9.17
CA VAL A 77 10.78 2.23 -9.53
C VAL A 77 10.23 3.05 -10.71
N ALA A 78 9.67 2.40 -11.73
CA ALA A 78 9.09 3.09 -12.87
C ALA A 78 7.88 3.95 -12.51
N SER A 79 7.15 3.63 -11.45
CA SER A 79 6.03 4.44 -10.95
C SER A 79 6.48 5.71 -10.23
N GLN A 80 7.77 5.84 -9.91
CA GLN A 80 8.36 6.93 -9.11
C GLN A 80 7.72 7.07 -7.72
N CYS A 81 7.24 5.98 -7.15
CA CYS A 81 6.68 5.96 -5.81
C CYS A 81 7.77 6.07 -4.74
N THR A 82 7.40 6.59 -3.58
CA THR A 82 8.26 6.63 -2.38
C THR A 82 7.79 5.64 -1.32
N CYS A 83 6.52 5.28 -1.38
CA CYS A 83 5.94 4.29 -0.47
C CYS A 83 4.88 3.45 -1.18
N VAL A 84 4.57 2.31 -0.58
CA VAL A 84 3.56 1.38 -1.09
C VAL A 84 2.70 0.80 0.03
N VAL A 85 1.49 0.39 -0.33
CA VAL A 85 0.65 -0.52 0.47
C VAL A 85 0.43 -1.79 -0.33
N LEU A 86 0.66 -2.92 0.31
CA LEU A 86 0.35 -4.24 -0.25
C LEU A 86 -1.12 -4.58 0.05
N ALA A 87 -1.78 -5.23 -0.89
CA ALA A 87 -3.18 -5.62 -0.74
C ALA A 87 -3.45 -6.97 -1.41
N HIS A 88 -4.11 -7.87 -0.69
CA HIS A 88 -4.66 -9.08 -1.30
C HIS A 88 -6.02 -9.42 -0.69
N ASN A 89 -6.77 -10.26 -1.37
CA ASN A 89 -8.09 -10.70 -0.91
C ASN A 89 -8.05 -12.16 -0.44
N HIS A 90 -8.84 -12.44 0.59
CA HIS A 90 -9.13 -13.81 1.07
C HIS A 90 -10.57 -14.19 0.72
N PRO A 91 -10.80 -15.00 -0.33
CA PRO A 91 -12.13 -15.50 -0.69
C PRO A 91 -12.81 -16.31 0.40
N SER A 92 -12.02 -16.91 1.29
CA SER A 92 -12.53 -17.68 2.44
C SER A 92 -13.31 -16.84 3.46
N GLY A 93 -13.20 -15.51 3.42
CA GLY A 93 -13.85 -14.61 4.38
C GLY A 93 -13.08 -14.41 5.69
N LEU A 94 -11.91 -15.03 5.85
CA LEU A 94 -11.06 -14.84 7.04
C LEU A 94 -10.17 -13.61 6.88
N ALA A 95 -10.50 -12.53 7.59
CA ALA A 95 -9.69 -11.30 7.65
C ALA A 95 -8.56 -11.45 8.68
N ALA A 96 -7.52 -12.19 8.32
CA ALA A 96 -6.33 -12.39 9.15
C ALA A 96 -5.13 -12.73 8.28
N ALA A 97 -3.95 -12.32 8.72
CA ALA A 97 -2.70 -12.66 8.02
C ALA A 97 -2.28 -14.10 8.29
N SER A 98 -1.96 -14.84 7.24
CA SER A 98 -1.31 -16.15 7.30
C SER A 98 0.21 -16.02 7.46
N ASN A 99 0.88 -17.12 7.75
CA ASN A 99 2.35 -17.14 7.75
C ASN A 99 2.94 -16.87 6.36
N ALA A 100 2.26 -17.29 5.30
CA ALA A 100 2.66 -17.00 3.93
C ALA A 100 2.60 -15.49 3.65
N ASP A 101 1.57 -14.79 4.15
CA ASP A 101 1.44 -13.33 4.03
C ASP A 101 2.58 -12.61 4.74
N LEU A 102 2.94 -13.07 5.95
CA LEU A 102 4.06 -12.51 6.71
C LEU A 102 5.38 -12.65 5.94
N LEU A 103 5.67 -13.83 5.42
CA LEU A 103 6.90 -14.09 4.67
C LEU A 103 6.96 -13.29 3.36
N ALA A 104 5.85 -13.22 2.61
CA ALA A 104 5.76 -12.42 1.40
C ALA A 104 5.98 -10.93 1.70
N THR A 105 5.36 -10.41 2.76
CA THR A 105 5.54 -9.02 3.20
C THR A 105 6.99 -8.72 3.52
N GLN A 106 7.66 -9.57 4.30
CA GLN A 106 9.07 -9.38 4.67
C GLN A 106 9.99 -9.39 3.44
N ALA A 107 9.78 -10.32 2.51
CA ALA A 107 10.55 -10.39 1.28
C ALA A 107 10.39 -9.12 0.41
N ILE A 108 9.18 -8.59 0.31
CA ILE A 108 8.91 -7.37 -0.44
C ILE A 108 9.54 -6.15 0.25
N ILE A 109 9.44 -6.06 1.58
CA ILE A 109 10.08 -4.99 2.35
C ILE A 109 11.59 -4.98 2.14
N LEU A 110 12.24 -6.15 2.18
CA LEU A 110 13.67 -6.28 1.93
C LEU A 110 14.04 -5.83 0.51
N ALA A 111 13.26 -6.20 -0.49
CA ALA A 111 13.51 -5.83 -1.87
C ALA A 111 13.33 -4.33 -2.11
N LEU A 112 12.19 -3.76 -1.71
CA LEU A 112 11.86 -2.35 -1.92
C LEU A 112 12.70 -1.40 -1.05
N GLY A 113 13.05 -1.82 0.16
CA GLY A 113 13.89 -1.04 1.08
C GLY A 113 15.27 -0.75 0.51
N GLN A 114 15.84 -1.67 -0.29
CA GLN A 114 17.15 -1.47 -0.95
C GLN A 114 17.11 -0.33 -2.00
N VAL A 115 15.96 -0.02 -2.55
CA VAL A 115 15.77 1.09 -3.51
C VAL A 115 15.07 2.29 -2.89
N GLY A 116 14.96 2.33 -1.54
CA GLY A 116 14.42 3.48 -0.82
C GLY A 116 12.90 3.61 -0.88
N ILE A 117 12.17 2.54 -1.19
CA ILE A 117 10.70 2.52 -1.20
C ILE A 117 10.19 1.85 0.08
N ASP A 118 9.38 2.57 0.84
CA ASP A 118 8.85 2.10 2.12
C ASP A 118 7.53 1.34 1.95
N VAL A 119 7.38 0.21 2.65
CA VAL A 119 6.11 -0.54 2.72
C VAL A 119 5.37 -0.10 3.98
N LEU A 120 4.25 0.59 3.80
CA LEU A 120 3.47 1.16 4.89
C LEU A 120 2.59 0.12 5.58
N ASP A 121 1.94 -0.72 4.80
CA ASP A 121 1.00 -1.73 5.29
C ASP A 121 0.88 -2.90 4.32
N HIS A 122 0.28 -3.97 4.80
CA HIS A 122 -0.26 -5.05 4.00
C HIS A 122 -1.70 -5.29 4.47
N VAL A 123 -2.66 -4.91 3.65
CA VAL A 123 -4.08 -5.05 3.94
C VAL A 123 -4.64 -6.31 3.31
N ILE A 124 -5.46 -7.05 4.06
CA ILE A 124 -6.10 -8.28 3.64
C ILE A 124 -7.60 -8.02 3.58
N LEU A 125 -8.19 -8.16 2.39
CA LEU A 125 -9.59 -7.90 2.15
C LEU A 125 -10.39 -9.20 2.13
N THR A 126 -11.58 -9.14 2.71
CA THR A 126 -12.62 -10.16 2.54
C THR A 126 -13.85 -9.51 1.91
N PRO A 127 -14.86 -10.27 1.50
CA PRO A 127 -16.09 -9.68 0.94
C PRO A 127 -16.75 -8.65 1.85
N THR A 128 -16.64 -8.81 3.17
CA THR A 128 -17.35 -8.00 4.16
C THR A 128 -16.46 -7.26 5.14
N ASN A 129 -15.15 -7.54 5.17
CA ASN A 129 -14.25 -7.01 6.18
C ASN A 129 -12.83 -6.79 5.60
N TRP A 130 -11.92 -6.32 6.44
CA TRP A 130 -10.50 -6.18 6.12
C TRP A 130 -9.64 -6.31 7.37
N PHE A 131 -8.35 -6.52 7.17
CA PHE A 131 -7.33 -6.63 8.22
C PHE A 131 -6.08 -5.85 7.79
N SER A 132 -5.53 -5.03 8.67
CA SER A 132 -4.26 -4.34 8.49
C SER A 132 -3.16 -5.02 9.28
N MET A 133 -2.10 -5.43 8.60
CA MET A 133 -0.93 -5.99 9.28
C MET A 133 -0.18 -4.93 10.08
N ALA A 134 -0.14 -3.68 9.62
CA ALA A 134 0.53 -2.59 10.34
C ALA A 134 -0.17 -2.24 11.65
N GLU A 135 -1.51 -2.17 11.67
CA GLU A 135 -2.28 -1.93 12.89
C GLU A 135 -2.06 -3.03 13.95
N HIS A 136 -1.67 -4.22 13.52
CA HIS A 136 -1.36 -5.36 14.39
C HIS A 136 0.16 -5.55 14.65
N GLY A 137 0.98 -4.55 14.30
CA GLY A 137 2.43 -4.59 14.55
C GLY A 137 3.18 -5.66 13.75
N ARG A 138 2.65 -6.09 12.59
CA ARG A 138 3.20 -7.18 11.79
C ARG A 138 3.94 -6.73 10.52
N VAL A 139 4.12 -5.42 10.33
CA VAL A 139 4.92 -4.87 9.23
C VAL A 139 6.23 -4.35 9.79
N PRO A 140 7.34 -5.09 9.62
CA PRO A 140 8.65 -4.61 10.04
C PRO A 140 9.12 -3.46 9.16
N GLN A 141 10.10 -2.72 9.63
CA GLN A 141 10.75 -1.64 8.89
C GLN A 141 12.08 -2.11 8.32
N TYR A 142 12.43 -1.66 7.13
CA TYR A 142 13.76 -1.86 6.57
C TYR A 142 14.74 -0.85 7.19
N ASN A 143 15.87 -1.36 7.69
CA ASN A 143 16.96 -0.50 8.15
C ASN A 143 18.01 -0.36 7.06
N PRO A 144 18.12 0.81 6.41
CA PRO A 144 19.09 1.02 5.33
C PRO A 144 20.55 0.97 5.81
N GLY A 145 20.79 1.23 7.09
CA GLY A 145 22.16 1.17 7.66
C GLY A 145 22.68 -0.25 7.86
N THR A 146 21.79 -1.22 8.09
CA THR A 146 22.18 -2.62 8.33
C THR A 146 21.69 -3.59 7.26
N GLY A 147 20.73 -3.18 6.42
CA GLY A 147 20.07 -4.03 5.44
C GLY A 147 19.11 -5.06 6.06
N GLN A 148 18.74 -4.90 7.32
CA GLN A 148 17.94 -5.86 8.09
C GLN A 148 16.55 -5.32 8.36
N LEU A 149 15.62 -6.22 8.74
CA LEU A 149 14.29 -5.86 9.20
C LEU A 149 14.30 -5.55 10.69
N LEU A 150 13.64 -4.45 11.05
CA LEU A 150 13.37 -4.04 12.42
C LEU A 150 11.91 -4.33 12.77
N PHE A 151 11.69 -5.16 13.77
CA PHE A 151 10.36 -5.51 14.30
C PHE A 151 9.95 -4.61 15.47
N ALA A 152 10.34 -3.33 15.45
CA ALA A 152 9.89 -2.36 16.43
C ALA A 152 8.45 -1.92 16.15
N ALA A 153 7.72 -1.55 17.22
CA ALA A 153 6.42 -0.93 17.06
C ALA A 153 6.55 0.30 16.14
N ARG A 154 5.89 0.25 14.99
CA ARG A 154 5.86 1.37 14.06
C ARG A 154 5.09 2.52 14.69
N ALA A 155 5.59 3.74 14.56
CA ALA A 155 4.76 4.91 14.77
C ALA A 155 3.56 4.78 13.82
N THR A 156 2.37 4.92 14.37
CA THR A 156 1.10 4.63 13.71
C THR A 156 1.04 5.21 12.29
N TRP A 157 0.90 4.36 11.29
CA TRP A 157 0.37 4.76 10.00
C TRP A 157 -1.17 4.69 10.09
N PRO A 158 -1.88 5.75 9.79
CA PRO A 158 -1.43 6.96 9.13
C PRO A 158 -0.96 8.03 10.11
N MET A 159 -0.01 8.80 9.69
CA MET A 159 0.22 10.06 10.39
C MET A 159 -0.98 10.97 10.12
N GLU A 160 -1.78 11.23 11.15
CA GLU A 160 -2.73 12.31 11.07
C GLU A 160 -1.97 13.59 10.69
N PRO A 161 -2.47 14.38 9.74
CA PRO A 161 -1.86 15.67 9.46
C PRO A 161 -1.81 16.44 10.78
N GLU A 162 -0.63 16.97 11.16
CA GLU A 162 -0.51 17.84 12.33
C GLU A 162 -1.62 18.90 12.21
N LYS A 163 -2.52 18.93 13.19
CA LYS A 163 -3.52 20.00 13.26
C LYS A 163 -2.76 21.31 13.24
N PRO A 164 -3.09 22.26 12.36
CA PRO A 164 -2.41 23.55 12.33
C PRO A 164 -2.42 24.11 13.74
N LYS A 165 -1.25 24.41 14.28
CA LYS A 165 -1.11 25.06 15.60
C LYS A 165 -1.96 26.30 15.56
N GLN A 166 -3.02 26.36 16.36
CA GLN A 166 -3.79 27.58 16.53
C GLN A 166 -2.84 28.63 17.11
N ILE A 167 -2.46 29.61 16.28
CA ILE A 167 -1.76 30.79 16.75
C ILE A 167 -2.76 31.53 17.60
N LYS A 168 -2.59 31.45 18.92
CA LYS A 168 -3.33 32.33 19.85
C LYS A 168 -2.92 33.76 19.53
N ARG A 169 -3.88 34.55 19.05
CA ARG A 169 -3.75 36.02 18.95
C ARG A 169 -3.85 36.61 20.33
#